data_654acda5d639240a965acd311968e896
#
_entry.id   654acda5d639240a965acd311968e896
#
_cell.length_a   1.000
_cell.length_b   1.000
_cell.length_c   1.000
_cell.angle_alpha   90.00
_cell.angle_beta   90.00
_cell.angle_gamma   90.00
#
_symmetry.space_group_name_H-M   'P 1'
#
loop_
_entity.id
_entity.type
_entity.pdbx_description
1 polymer ?
#
loop_
_entity_poly.entity_id
_entity_poly.type
_entity_poly.pdbx_seq_one_letter_code
_entity_poly.pdbx_strand_id
1 'polypeptide(L)'
;MSLPVLVILVVVGIAAIVLAVHLTGGTRTAVLADEAAARARFAVDHPREQPAGVRLTLSRDAAFLDLDGSRTGIVQSFGGHFLTRVVSAADVARLERVASASLVIVTSDFTWRGGRFDFASAADADAVAARLALPALEQRRTA
;
A
#
# COMPACT_ATOMS: atom_id res chain seq x y z
N MET A 1 -15.73 -11.97 -45.59
CA MET A 1 -14.75 -10.90 -45.20
C MET A 1 -13.35 -11.36 -45.56
N SER A 2 -12.54 -10.46 -46.14
CA SER A 2 -11.14 -10.79 -46.41
C SER A 2 -10.33 -10.74 -45.09
N LEU A 3 -9.34 -11.59 -44.96
CA LEU A 3 -8.47 -11.65 -43.77
C LEU A 3 -7.90 -10.28 -43.34
N PRO A 4 -7.42 -9.41 -44.26
CA PRO A 4 -6.92 -8.11 -43.89
C PRO A 4 -8.00 -7.19 -43.28
N VAL A 5 -9.24 -7.27 -43.74
CA VAL A 5 -10.34 -6.48 -43.17
C VAL A 5 -10.65 -6.91 -41.75
N LEU A 6 -10.64 -8.22 -41.50
CA LEU A 6 -10.83 -8.75 -40.13
C LEU A 6 -9.73 -8.28 -39.17
N VAL A 7 -8.47 -8.33 -39.60
CA VAL A 7 -7.34 -7.89 -38.81
C VAL A 7 -7.43 -6.39 -38.47
N ILE A 8 -7.76 -5.57 -39.46
CA ILE A 8 -7.93 -4.12 -39.24
C ILE A 8 -9.07 -3.86 -38.24
N LEU A 9 -10.19 -4.54 -38.36
CA LEU A 9 -11.33 -4.37 -37.47
C LEU A 9 -11.00 -4.76 -36.02
N VAL A 10 -10.26 -5.85 -35.84
CA VAL A 10 -9.79 -6.26 -34.51
C VAL A 10 -8.83 -5.25 -33.90
N VAL A 11 -7.84 -4.78 -34.66
CA VAL A 11 -6.87 -3.80 -34.18
C VAL A 11 -7.55 -2.47 -33.82
N VAL A 12 -8.46 -1.99 -34.64
CA VAL A 12 -9.23 -0.77 -34.38
C VAL A 12 -10.12 -0.94 -33.14
N GLY A 13 -10.77 -2.11 -33.00
CA GLY A 13 -11.58 -2.41 -31.82
C GLY A 13 -10.77 -2.41 -30.52
N ILE A 14 -9.62 -3.05 -30.50
CA ILE A 14 -8.72 -3.07 -29.34
C ILE A 14 -8.22 -1.64 -29.02
N ALA A 15 -7.78 -0.91 -30.05
CA ALA A 15 -7.30 0.48 -29.87
C ALA A 15 -8.41 1.39 -29.30
N ALA A 16 -9.64 1.24 -29.75
CA ALA A 16 -10.78 2.00 -29.25
C ALA A 16 -11.08 1.68 -27.77
N ILE A 17 -11.02 0.41 -27.39
CA ILE A 17 -11.23 -0.01 -25.99
C ILE A 17 -10.12 0.53 -25.10
N VAL A 18 -8.86 0.39 -25.49
CA VAL A 18 -7.71 0.92 -24.74
C VAL A 18 -7.82 2.43 -24.56
N LEU A 19 -8.18 3.14 -25.62
CA LEU A 19 -8.37 4.59 -25.56
C LEU A 19 -9.54 4.96 -24.65
N ALA A 20 -10.66 4.27 -24.71
CA ALA A 20 -11.82 4.50 -23.85
C ALA A 20 -11.46 4.28 -22.37
N VAL A 21 -10.76 3.20 -22.03
CA VAL A 21 -10.30 2.92 -20.66
C VAL A 21 -9.34 4.01 -20.18
N HIS A 22 -8.45 4.47 -21.05
CA HIS A 22 -7.51 5.54 -20.71
C HIS A 22 -8.22 6.88 -20.44
N LEU A 23 -9.18 7.24 -21.31
CA LEU A 23 -9.94 8.50 -21.18
C LEU A 23 -10.91 8.49 -19.98
N THR A 24 -11.47 7.33 -19.63
CA THR A 24 -12.39 7.20 -18.48
C THR A 24 -11.68 7.10 -17.13
N GLY A 25 -10.35 7.14 -17.12
CA GLY A 25 -9.56 7.10 -15.89
C GLY A 25 -9.51 5.72 -15.23
N GLY A 26 -9.86 4.67 -15.96
CA GLY A 26 -9.80 3.29 -15.45
C GLY A 26 -8.40 2.80 -15.09
N THR A 27 -7.36 3.54 -15.49
CA THR A 27 -5.95 3.28 -15.14
C THR A 27 -5.46 4.12 -13.96
N ARG A 28 -6.31 4.98 -13.38
CA ARG A 28 -5.89 5.83 -12.26
C ARG A 28 -5.78 5.00 -10.99
N THR A 29 -4.64 5.11 -10.32
CA THR A 29 -4.44 4.59 -8.98
C THR A 29 -5.19 5.48 -7.99
N ALA A 30 -5.90 4.86 -7.05
CA ALA A 30 -6.57 5.59 -5.99
C ALA A 30 -5.52 6.28 -5.09
N VAL A 31 -5.81 7.50 -4.66
CA VAL A 31 -4.92 8.33 -3.85
C VAL A 31 -5.67 8.80 -2.61
N LEU A 32 -5.02 8.72 -1.45
CA LEU A 32 -5.55 9.24 -0.19
C LEU A 32 -5.40 10.77 -0.18
N ALA A 33 -6.50 11.48 0.09
CA ALA A 33 -6.48 12.93 0.13
C ALA A 33 -5.66 13.48 1.30
N ASP A 34 -5.83 12.85 2.49
CA ASP A 34 -5.19 13.26 3.74
C ASP A 34 -5.23 12.10 4.78
N GLU A 35 -4.76 12.38 5.98
CA GLU A 35 -4.79 11.42 7.08
C GLU A 35 -6.22 11.05 7.49
N ALA A 36 -7.16 11.99 7.44
CA ALA A 36 -8.55 11.73 7.78
C ALA A 36 -9.19 10.74 6.78
N ALA A 37 -8.86 10.86 5.51
CA ALA A 37 -9.30 9.92 4.47
C ALA A 37 -8.74 8.52 4.72
N ALA A 38 -7.48 8.40 5.12
CA ALA A 38 -6.87 7.13 5.48
C ALA A 38 -7.55 6.48 6.69
N ARG A 39 -7.83 7.26 7.75
CA ARG A 39 -8.57 6.79 8.93
C ARG A 39 -9.97 6.32 8.57
N ALA A 40 -10.70 7.11 7.79
CA ALA A 40 -12.05 6.78 7.36
C ALA A 40 -12.10 5.51 6.54
N ARG A 41 -11.17 5.34 5.60
CA ARG A 41 -11.08 4.13 4.79
C ARG A 41 -10.76 2.90 5.63
N PHE A 42 -9.81 3.03 6.55
CA PHE A 42 -9.44 1.93 7.45
C PHE A 42 -10.61 1.53 8.36
N ALA A 43 -11.36 2.49 8.87
CA ALA A 43 -12.51 2.26 9.76
C ALA A 43 -13.65 1.49 9.08
N VAL A 44 -13.77 1.52 7.77
CA VAL A 44 -14.77 0.73 7.02
C VAL A 44 -14.56 -0.77 7.26
N ASP A 45 -13.33 -1.23 7.20
CA ASP A 45 -12.99 -2.65 7.37
C ASP A 45 -12.66 -3.01 8.82
N HIS A 46 -12.19 -2.04 9.61
CA HIS A 46 -11.76 -2.20 10.99
C HIS A 46 -12.40 -1.17 11.93
N PRO A 47 -13.73 -1.20 12.11
CA PRO A 47 -14.45 -0.13 12.84
C PRO A 47 -14.15 -0.07 14.34
N ARG A 48 -13.57 -1.11 14.92
CA ARG A 48 -13.20 -1.16 16.34
C ARG A 48 -11.81 -0.61 16.63
N GLU A 49 -11.00 -0.40 15.59
CA GLU A 49 -9.65 0.10 15.75
C GLU A 49 -9.65 1.64 15.80
N GLN A 50 -8.84 2.19 16.69
CA GLN A 50 -8.67 3.63 16.85
C GLN A 50 -7.19 3.99 16.67
N PRO A 51 -6.76 4.28 15.45
CA PRO A 51 -5.37 4.63 15.20
C PRO A 51 -4.94 5.89 15.94
N ALA A 52 -3.81 5.82 16.65
CA ALA A 52 -3.23 6.95 17.36
C ALA A 52 -2.51 7.92 16.41
N GLY A 53 -1.91 7.41 15.33
CA GLY A 53 -1.18 8.20 14.35
C GLY A 53 -1.35 7.63 12.96
N VAL A 54 -1.18 8.48 11.96
CA VAL A 54 -1.24 8.11 10.54
C VAL A 54 -0.04 8.70 9.81
N ARG A 55 0.60 7.90 8.97
CA ARG A 55 1.71 8.33 8.11
C ARG A 55 1.41 7.96 6.69
N LEU A 56 1.29 8.98 5.84
CA LEU A 56 1.08 8.82 4.40
C LEU A 56 2.43 8.63 3.69
N THR A 57 2.43 7.84 2.64
CA THR A 57 3.52 7.84 1.68
C THR A 57 3.53 9.13 0.86
N LEU A 58 4.66 9.44 0.26
CA LEU A 58 4.84 10.65 -0.54
C LEU A 58 3.85 10.72 -1.71
N SER A 59 3.58 9.60 -2.36
CA SER A 59 2.60 9.47 -3.44
C SER A 59 1.14 9.37 -2.97
N ARG A 60 0.92 9.24 -1.65
CA ARG A 60 -0.40 9.05 -1.03
C ARG A 60 -1.17 7.82 -1.52
N ASP A 61 -0.46 6.85 -2.03
CA ASP A 61 -1.02 5.56 -2.44
C ASP A 61 -1.06 4.55 -1.30
N ALA A 62 -0.41 4.84 -0.19
CA ALA A 62 -0.46 4.04 1.03
C ALA A 62 -0.41 4.90 2.29
N ALA A 63 -0.96 4.36 3.36
CA ALA A 63 -0.89 4.94 4.71
C ALA A 63 -0.59 3.85 5.73
N PHE A 64 0.18 4.21 6.75
CA PHE A 64 0.50 3.38 7.90
C PHE A 64 -0.13 3.99 9.14
N LEU A 65 -0.93 3.20 9.86
CA LEU A 65 -1.69 3.63 11.02
C LEU A 65 -1.18 2.94 12.27
N ASP A 66 -0.93 3.73 13.31
CA ASP A 66 -0.47 3.21 14.60
C ASP A 66 -1.63 2.63 15.39
N LEU A 67 -1.67 1.33 15.55
CA LEU A 67 -2.67 0.62 16.35
C LEU A 67 -2.10 0.21 17.71
N ASP A 68 -2.99 -0.23 18.59
CA ASP A 68 -2.59 -0.75 19.90
C ASP A 68 -1.76 -2.03 19.78
N GLY A 69 -0.92 -2.29 20.79
CA GLY A 69 -0.15 -3.52 20.89
C GLY A 69 0.92 -3.70 19.81
N SER A 70 1.52 -2.63 19.34
CA SER A 70 2.55 -2.64 18.27
C SER A 70 2.06 -3.17 16.93
N ARG A 71 0.75 -3.23 16.74
CA ARG A 71 0.14 -3.54 15.44
C ARG A 71 0.15 -2.29 14.55
N THR A 72 0.23 -2.50 13.28
CA THR A 72 0.19 -1.44 12.27
C THR A 72 -0.94 -1.71 11.29
N GLY A 73 -1.83 -0.74 11.15
CA GLY A 73 -2.83 -0.74 10.08
C GLY A 73 -2.21 -0.24 8.79
N ILE A 74 -2.59 -0.83 7.69
CA ILE A 74 -2.13 -0.41 6.36
C ILE A 74 -3.33 -0.20 5.47
N VAL A 75 -3.35 0.94 4.79
CA VAL A 75 -4.25 1.24 3.69
C VAL A 75 -3.39 1.43 2.46
N GLN A 76 -3.61 0.63 1.44
CA GLN A 76 -2.82 0.70 0.21
C GLN A 76 -3.74 0.69 -1.00
N SER A 77 -3.43 1.52 -1.99
CA SER A 77 -4.16 1.52 -3.25
C SER A 77 -3.89 0.25 -4.04
N PHE A 78 -4.94 -0.27 -4.63
CA PHE A 78 -4.92 -1.40 -5.54
C PHE A 78 -5.79 -1.04 -6.75
N GLY A 79 -5.15 -0.51 -7.79
CA GLY A 79 -5.89 0.11 -8.89
C GLY A 79 -6.74 1.29 -8.40
N GLY A 80 -8.01 1.33 -8.75
CA GLY A 80 -8.96 2.37 -8.32
C GLY A 80 -9.52 2.18 -6.91
N HIS A 81 -9.07 1.17 -6.16
CA HIS A 81 -9.58 0.82 -4.83
C HIS A 81 -8.48 0.83 -3.78
N PHE A 82 -8.87 0.75 -2.51
CA PHE A 82 -7.95 0.57 -1.40
C PHE A 82 -8.15 -0.78 -0.75
N LEU A 83 -7.07 -1.46 -0.42
CA LEU A 83 -7.06 -2.59 0.49
C LEU A 83 -6.60 -2.14 1.87
N THR A 84 -7.07 -2.84 2.89
CA THR A 84 -6.66 -2.62 4.28
C THR A 84 -6.10 -3.89 4.88
N ARG A 85 -5.08 -3.75 5.74
CA ARG A 85 -4.46 -4.86 6.46
C ARG A 85 -4.08 -4.42 7.86
N VAL A 86 -4.01 -5.38 8.76
CA VAL A 86 -3.37 -5.22 10.06
C VAL A 86 -2.17 -6.16 10.09
N VAL A 87 -0.99 -5.61 10.32
CA VAL A 87 0.25 -6.37 10.40
C VAL A 87 0.93 -6.12 11.73
N SER A 88 1.60 -7.13 12.21
CA SER A 88 2.52 -7.04 13.33
C SER A 88 3.95 -7.26 12.84
N ALA A 89 4.91 -7.00 13.67
CA ALA A 89 6.29 -7.26 13.32
C ALA A 89 6.59 -8.77 13.13
N ALA A 90 5.77 -9.65 13.70
CA ALA A 90 5.86 -11.10 13.46
C ALA A 90 5.51 -11.48 12.00
N ASP A 91 4.70 -10.66 11.33
CA ASP A 91 4.32 -10.89 9.93
C ASP A 91 5.39 -10.40 8.95
N VAL A 92 6.35 -9.61 9.41
CA VAL A 92 7.41 -9.03 8.57
C VAL A 92 8.56 -10.03 8.42
N ALA A 93 8.75 -10.50 7.19
CA ALA A 93 9.86 -11.39 6.84
C ALA A 93 11.16 -10.61 6.63
N ARG A 94 11.08 -9.41 6.05
CA ARG A 94 12.23 -8.53 5.80
C ARG A 94 11.80 -7.07 5.86
N LEU A 95 12.62 -6.27 6.53
CA LEU A 95 12.51 -4.82 6.59
C LEU A 95 13.87 -4.22 6.24
N GLU A 96 13.93 -3.43 5.21
CA GLU A 96 15.17 -2.82 4.71
C GLU A 96 14.96 -1.34 4.45
N ARG A 97 15.90 -0.54 4.94
CA ARG A 97 15.96 0.88 4.60
C ARG A 97 16.81 1.05 3.34
N VAL A 98 16.20 1.49 2.26
CA VAL A 98 16.85 1.68 0.96
C VAL A 98 17.24 3.13 0.69
N ALA A 99 16.64 4.08 1.43
CA ALA A 99 17.01 5.49 1.43
C ALA A 99 16.58 6.13 2.76
N SER A 100 16.91 7.38 3.01
CA SER A 100 16.62 8.07 4.27
C SER A 100 15.13 8.07 4.64
N ALA A 101 14.25 8.16 3.65
CA ALA A 101 12.80 8.16 3.81
C ALA A 101 12.11 7.00 3.08
N SER A 102 12.83 5.95 2.72
CA SER A 102 12.30 4.83 1.93
C SER A 102 12.55 3.49 2.61
N LEU A 103 11.51 2.69 2.69
CA LEU A 103 11.54 1.34 3.26
C LEU A 103 11.07 0.31 2.23
N VAL A 104 11.70 -0.86 2.26
CA VAL A 104 11.19 -2.07 1.63
C VAL A 104 10.72 -3.01 2.73
N ILE A 105 9.46 -3.40 2.66
CA ILE A 105 8.80 -4.29 3.61
C ILE A 105 8.39 -5.54 2.84
N VAL A 106 8.80 -6.69 3.33
CA VAL A 106 8.39 -8.00 2.80
C VAL A 106 7.69 -8.74 3.92
N THR A 107 6.48 -9.19 3.66
CA THR A 107 5.70 -9.97 4.63
C THR A 107 5.61 -11.44 4.22
N SER A 108 5.32 -12.29 5.19
CA SER A 108 5.04 -13.71 4.96
C SER A 108 3.61 -13.97 4.45
N ASP A 109 2.76 -12.94 4.41
CA ASP A 109 1.38 -13.05 3.93
C ASP A 109 1.32 -13.13 2.41
N PHE A 110 0.69 -14.18 1.89
CA PHE A 110 0.49 -14.36 0.44
C PHE A 110 -0.44 -13.32 -0.19
N THR A 111 -1.35 -12.77 0.60
CA THR A 111 -2.35 -11.81 0.11
C THR A 111 -1.83 -10.39 0.08
N TRP A 112 -0.78 -10.11 0.85
CA TRP A 112 -0.08 -8.84 0.85
C TRP A 112 1.40 -9.05 1.15
N ARG A 113 2.21 -8.97 0.14
CA ARG A 113 3.67 -9.21 0.26
C ARG A 113 4.47 -8.01 0.69
N GLY A 114 3.82 -6.85 0.86
CA GLY A 114 4.49 -5.59 1.13
C GLY A 114 4.89 -4.86 -0.14
N GLY A 115 6.03 -4.21 -0.14
CA GLY A 115 6.56 -3.44 -1.25
C GLY A 115 7.53 -2.36 -0.79
N ARG A 116 7.87 -1.46 -1.70
CA ARG A 116 8.64 -0.26 -1.40
C ARG A 116 7.71 0.89 -1.09
N PHE A 117 8.03 1.60 -0.02
CA PHE A 117 7.27 2.77 0.45
C PHE A 117 8.22 3.96 0.64
N ASP A 118 7.91 5.05 -0.03
CA ASP A 118 8.63 6.31 0.10
C ASP A 118 7.79 7.27 0.94
N PHE A 119 8.36 7.78 2.04
CA PHE A 119 7.70 8.69 2.96
C PHE A 119 8.10 10.14 2.69
N ALA A 120 7.32 11.08 3.21
CA ALA A 120 7.60 12.51 3.08
C ALA A 120 8.83 12.95 3.91
N SER A 121 9.16 12.22 4.97
CA SER A 121 10.30 12.51 5.85
C SER A 121 10.99 11.24 6.35
N ALA A 122 12.24 11.39 6.74
CA ALA A 122 12.98 10.31 7.41
C ALA A 122 12.36 9.93 8.75
N ALA A 123 11.77 10.89 9.48
CA ALA A 123 11.09 10.65 10.75
C ALA A 123 9.88 9.71 10.59
N ASP A 124 9.09 9.86 9.53
CA ASP A 124 7.97 8.96 9.24
C ASP A 124 8.46 7.55 8.92
N ALA A 125 9.51 7.42 8.12
CA ALA A 125 10.13 6.13 7.83
C ALA A 125 10.69 5.46 9.09
N ASP A 126 11.34 6.23 9.97
CA ASP A 126 11.87 5.74 11.25
C ASP A 126 10.76 5.24 12.17
N ALA A 127 9.66 5.96 12.25
CA ALA A 127 8.53 5.58 13.09
C ALA A 127 7.87 4.28 12.62
N VAL A 128 7.68 4.12 11.31
CA VAL A 128 7.14 2.88 10.72
C VAL A 128 8.12 1.72 10.92
N ALA A 129 9.40 1.94 10.68
CA ALA A 129 10.43 0.92 10.85
C ALA A 129 10.53 0.45 12.31
N ALA A 130 10.45 1.36 13.27
CA ALA A 130 10.51 1.03 14.69
C ALA A 130 9.34 0.13 15.12
N ARG A 131 8.14 0.39 14.64
CA ARG A 131 6.97 -0.44 14.94
C ARG A 131 7.05 -1.84 14.33
N LEU A 132 7.57 -1.96 13.13
CA LEU A 132 7.67 -3.23 12.42
C LEU A 132 8.91 -4.06 12.81
N ALA A 133 9.91 -3.44 13.43
CA ALA A 133 11.15 -4.11 13.86
C ALA A 133 11.13 -4.59 15.32
N LEU A 134 10.15 -4.18 16.13
CA LEU A 134 10.13 -4.37 17.58
C LEU A 134 10.37 -5.81 18.07
N PRO A 135 9.79 -6.88 17.49
CA PRO A 135 10.04 -8.24 17.98
C PRO A 135 11.43 -8.78 17.66
N ALA A 136 12.09 -8.28 16.62
CA ALA A 136 13.45 -8.73 16.30
C ALA A 136 14.47 -8.34 17.38
N LEU A 137 14.23 -7.25 18.11
CA LEU A 137 15.06 -6.82 19.23
C LEU A 137 14.76 -7.61 20.52
N GLU A 138 13.50 -7.98 20.74
CA GLU A 138 13.14 -8.81 21.89
C GLU A 138 13.62 -10.25 21.72
N GLN A 139 13.54 -10.81 20.53
CA GLN A 139 14.07 -12.16 20.25
C GLN A 139 15.59 -12.24 20.42
N ARG A 140 16.34 -11.15 20.17
CA ARG A 140 17.78 -11.09 20.43
C ARG A 140 18.12 -10.95 21.91
N ARG A 141 17.19 -10.44 22.74
CA ARG A 141 17.38 -10.31 24.19
C ARG A 141 17.09 -11.59 24.94
N THR A 142 16.29 -12.48 24.40
CA THR A 142 15.91 -13.78 25.00
C THR A 142 16.72 -14.95 24.47
N ALA A 143 17.53 -14.72 23.48
CA ALA A 143 18.54 -15.66 22.99
C ALA A 143 19.93 -15.25 23.52
#